data_4e34cfd304ba9aa82cdc184427382be3
#
_entry.id   4e34cfd304ba9aa82cdc184427382be3
#
_cell.length_a   1.000
_cell.length_b   1.000
_cell.length_c   1.000
_cell.angle_alpha   90.00
_cell.angle_beta   90.00
_cell.angle_gamma   90.00
#
_symmetry.space_group_name_H-M   'P 1'
#
loop_
_entity.id
_entity.type
_entity.pdbx_description
1 polymer ?
#
loop_
_entity_poly.entity_id
_entity_poly.type
_entity_poly.pdbx_seq_one_letter_code
_entity_poly.pdbx_strand_id
1 'polypeptide(L)'
;MEVLKPAHTREPDFQSRMTSLAPDVCAVVAYGALLPSPVLAIPPHGWINLHFSLLPRWRGAAPVQRAVMAGDPKIGTSCFRIVRELDAGDLYRVSSRPMPEATAGELLMLLAESGARQLAETIDAIAAGEQPVPQETAGVTLAPKITVEEARVDFTRPAAEVRNHILGCSPDPGAWCELNGKRLKLYRARLADAQFPPAPGELHV
;
A
#
# COMPACT_ATOMS: atom_id res chain seq x y z
N MET A 1 -23.24 13.76 8.92
CA MET A 1 -21.86 13.40 9.34
C MET A 1 -20.98 14.61 9.13
N GLU A 2 -20.24 15.06 10.18
CA GLU A 2 -19.30 16.16 10.08
C GLU A 2 -18.04 15.70 9.33
N VAL A 3 -17.51 16.56 8.46
CA VAL A 3 -16.26 16.30 7.72
C VAL A 3 -15.26 17.42 8.05
N LEU A 4 -14.13 17.06 8.64
CA LEU A 4 -13.02 17.95 8.90
C LEU A 4 -11.97 17.80 7.81
N LYS A 5 -11.43 18.92 7.31
CA LYS A 5 -10.38 18.97 6.28
C LYS A 5 -9.23 19.87 6.73
N PRO A 6 -8.48 19.50 7.78
CA PRO A 6 -7.33 20.29 8.19
C PRO A 6 -6.23 20.20 7.12
N ALA A 7 -5.46 21.29 6.93
CA ALA A 7 -4.28 21.23 6.08
C ALA A 7 -3.20 20.34 6.73
N HIS A 8 -3.14 20.35 8.06
CA HIS A 8 -2.27 19.48 8.84
C HIS A 8 -2.93 19.04 10.14
N THR A 9 -2.75 17.80 10.56
CA THR A 9 -3.24 17.30 11.86
C THR A 9 -2.56 17.93 13.08
N ARG A 10 -1.57 18.81 12.86
CA ARG A 10 -0.93 19.64 13.92
C ARG A 10 -1.71 20.91 14.26
N GLU A 11 -2.73 21.24 13.47
CA GLU A 11 -3.54 22.45 13.73
C GLU A 11 -4.24 22.36 15.09
N PRO A 12 -4.15 23.40 15.92
CA PRO A 12 -4.78 23.41 17.25
C PRO A 12 -6.28 23.17 17.21
N ASP A 13 -6.98 23.76 16.23
CA ASP A 13 -8.42 23.61 16.06
C ASP A 13 -8.81 22.16 15.76
N PHE A 14 -8.04 21.49 14.91
CA PHE A 14 -8.25 20.05 14.64
C PHE A 14 -8.06 19.22 15.90
N GLN A 15 -6.96 19.46 16.65
CA GLN A 15 -6.67 18.73 17.88
C GLN A 15 -7.75 18.98 18.94
N SER A 16 -8.16 20.23 19.12
CA SER A 16 -9.23 20.60 20.04
C SER A 16 -10.55 19.92 19.67
N ARG A 17 -10.87 19.92 18.39
CA ARG A 17 -12.09 19.24 17.89
C ARG A 17 -12.03 17.73 18.11
N MET A 18 -10.93 17.07 17.78
CA MET A 18 -10.73 15.65 18.03
C MET A 18 -10.83 15.31 19.51
N THR A 19 -10.22 16.11 20.37
CA THR A 19 -10.31 15.95 21.83
C THR A 19 -11.76 16.09 22.31
N SER A 20 -12.52 17.06 21.80
CA SER A 20 -13.92 17.26 22.19
C SER A 20 -14.85 16.15 21.67
N LEU A 21 -14.51 15.50 20.57
CA LEU A 21 -15.22 14.32 20.06
C LEU A 21 -14.99 13.09 20.91
N ALA A 22 -13.87 13.03 21.63
CA ALA A 22 -13.47 11.94 22.51
C ALA A 22 -13.66 10.55 21.88
N PRO A 23 -13.11 10.25 20.68
CA PRO A 23 -13.30 8.95 20.07
C PRO A 23 -12.56 7.87 20.87
N ASP A 24 -13.16 6.69 21.00
CA ASP A 24 -12.54 5.54 21.67
C ASP A 24 -11.40 4.96 20.81
N VAL A 25 -11.58 4.94 19.50
CA VAL A 25 -10.64 4.46 18.50
C VAL A 25 -10.82 5.23 17.20
N CYS A 26 -9.74 5.40 16.43
CA CYS A 26 -9.81 6.03 15.10
C CYS A 26 -9.35 5.06 14.01
N ALA A 27 -10.21 4.78 13.04
CA ALA A 27 -9.87 4.02 11.84
C ALA A 27 -9.17 4.92 10.81
N VAL A 28 -8.09 4.41 10.20
CA VAL A 28 -7.30 5.11 9.19
C VAL A 28 -7.13 4.23 7.95
N VAL A 29 -7.36 4.81 6.79
CA VAL A 29 -7.12 4.15 5.49
C VAL A 29 -6.51 5.16 4.54
N ALA A 30 -5.40 4.80 3.89
CA ALA A 30 -4.75 5.59 2.85
C ALA A 30 -4.43 7.05 3.27
N TYR A 31 -4.06 7.27 4.52
CA TYR A 31 -3.64 8.57 5.02
C TYR A 31 -2.13 8.76 4.81
N GLY A 32 -1.76 9.72 3.95
CA GLY A 32 -0.38 9.90 3.47
C GLY A 32 0.52 10.77 4.35
N ALA A 33 0.15 11.08 5.61
CA ALA A 33 0.96 11.90 6.50
C ALA A 33 1.13 11.25 7.89
N LEU A 34 2.21 11.63 8.58
CA LEU A 34 2.45 11.16 9.95
C LEU A 34 1.56 11.91 10.95
N LEU A 35 0.97 11.16 11.87
CA LEU A 35 0.23 11.71 12.99
C LEU A 35 1.22 12.12 14.11
N PRO A 36 1.14 13.37 14.62
CA PRO A 36 1.99 13.80 15.72
C PRO A 36 1.57 13.16 17.05
N SER A 37 2.52 13.03 17.97
CA SER A 37 2.28 12.36 19.26
C SER A 37 1.05 12.88 20.03
N PRO A 38 0.75 14.19 20.08
CA PRO A 38 -0.47 14.67 20.75
C PRO A 38 -1.75 14.15 20.13
N VAL A 39 -1.78 13.99 18.79
CA VAL A 39 -2.95 13.42 18.06
C VAL A 39 -3.04 11.92 18.29
N LEU A 40 -1.91 11.21 18.27
CA LEU A 40 -1.88 9.77 18.53
C LEU A 40 -2.42 9.43 19.92
N ALA A 41 -2.26 10.32 20.90
CA ALA A 41 -2.70 10.10 22.27
C ALA A 41 -4.18 10.40 22.53
N ILE A 42 -4.93 10.94 21.55
CA ILE A 42 -6.33 11.34 21.77
C ILE A 42 -7.23 10.10 22.00
N PRO A 43 -7.30 9.11 21.11
CA PRO A 43 -8.14 7.94 21.34
C PRO A 43 -7.43 6.96 22.30
N PRO A 44 -8.11 6.47 23.36
CA PRO A 44 -7.49 5.53 24.32
C PRO A 44 -7.08 4.20 23.67
N HIS A 45 -7.79 3.73 22.67
CA HIS A 45 -7.42 2.54 21.89
C HIS A 45 -6.54 2.84 20.68
N GLY A 46 -6.19 4.13 20.46
CA GLY A 46 -5.26 4.56 19.43
C GLY A 46 -5.89 4.68 18.03
N TRP A 47 -5.02 4.79 17.06
CA TRP A 47 -5.33 4.92 15.63
C TRP A 47 -4.99 3.59 14.95
N ILE A 48 -5.96 3.00 14.28
CA ILE A 48 -5.82 1.69 13.63
C ILE A 48 -5.78 1.90 12.12
N ASN A 49 -4.65 1.57 11.52
CA ASN A 49 -4.47 1.68 10.07
C ASN A 49 -4.73 0.34 9.38
N LEU A 50 -5.44 0.41 8.27
CA LEU A 50 -5.51 -0.66 7.28
C LEU A 50 -4.39 -0.44 6.25
N HIS A 51 -3.36 -1.26 6.33
CA HIS A 51 -2.21 -1.23 5.43
C HIS A 51 -2.30 -2.33 4.39
N PHE A 52 -1.98 -1.99 3.14
CA PHE A 52 -2.15 -2.90 2.01
C PHE A 52 -0.91 -3.75 1.73
N SER A 53 -0.35 -4.36 2.79
CA SER A 53 0.71 -5.35 2.72
C SER A 53 0.64 -6.35 3.87
N LEU A 54 1.46 -7.38 3.79
CA LEU A 54 1.73 -8.34 4.87
C LEU A 54 2.90 -7.79 5.72
N LEU A 55 2.60 -6.92 6.69
CA LEU A 55 3.61 -6.37 7.58
C LEU A 55 4.36 -7.50 8.33
N PRO A 56 5.67 -7.34 8.56
CA PRO A 56 6.49 -6.11 8.48
C PRO A 56 7.03 -5.78 7.08
N ARG A 57 6.64 -6.53 6.06
CA ARG A 57 7.08 -6.29 4.68
C ARG A 57 6.30 -5.12 4.06
N TRP A 58 6.99 -4.27 3.32
CA TRP A 58 6.45 -3.14 2.57
C TRP A 58 5.83 -2.03 3.43
N ARG A 59 6.53 -1.59 4.50
CA ARG A 59 6.17 -0.36 5.21
C ARG A 59 6.31 0.85 4.31
N GLY A 60 5.31 1.72 4.23
CA GLY A 60 5.36 2.97 3.46
C GLY A 60 4.22 3.18 2.48
N ALA A 61 4.43 4.06 1.49
CA ALA A 61 3.37 4.68 0.70
C ALA A 61 2.86 3.85 -0.49
N ALA A 62 3.64 2.86 -0.98
CA ALA A 62 3.30 2.11 -2.20
C ALA A 62 3.43 0.58 -2.02
N PRO A 63 2.82 0.00 -0.97
CA PRO A 63 3.03 -1.41 -0.62
C PRO A 63 2.56 -2.38 -1.71
N VAL A 64 1.38 -2.17 -2.30
CA VAL A 64 0.82 -3.02 -3.35
C VAL A 64 1.70 -2.99 -4.59
N GLN A 65 2.09 -1.79 -5.03
CA GLN A 65 2.96 -1.60 -6.18
C GLN A 65 4.29 -2.33 -6.00
N ARG A 66 4.93 -2.17 -4.84
CA ARG A 66 6.21 -2.80 -4.52
C ARG A 66 6.12 -4.32 -4.46
N ALA A 67 5.05 -4.86 -3.88
CA ALA A 67 4.82 -6.30 -3.84
C ALA A 67 4.65 -6.90 -5.25
N VAL A 68 3.91 -6.23 -6.14
CA VAL A 68 3.75 -6.66 -7.55
C VAL A 68 5.09 -6.59 -8.29
N MET A 69 5.81 -5.46 -8.18
CA MET A 69 7.12 -5.28 -8.84
C MET A 69 8.15 -6.32 -8.38
N ALA A 70 8.12 -6.68 -7.11
CA ALA A 70 9.00 -7.69 -6.54
C ALA A 70 8.62 -9.13 -6.93
N GLY A 71 7.43 -9.34 -7.51
CA GLY A 71 6.93 -10.67 -7.82
C GLY A 71 6.59 -11.50 -6.57
N ASP A 72 6.12 -10.85 -5.51
CA ASP A 72 5.74 -11.54 -4.28
C ASP A 72 4.67 -12.61 -4.57
N PRO A 73 4.77 -13.81 -4.00
CA PRO A 73 3.81 -14.88 -4.27
C PRO A 73 2.46 -14.68 -3.57
N LYS A 74 2.42 -13.79 -2.57
CA LYS A 74 1.24 -13.47 -1.78
C LYS A 74 1.10 -11.97 -1.61
N ILE A 75 -0.16 -11.54 -1.45
CA ILE A 75 -0.53 -10.16 -1.11
C ILE A 75 -1.58 -10.19 -0.01
N GLY A 76 -1.77 -9.07 0.68
CA GLY A 76 -2.80 -8.98 1.72
C GLY A 76 -2.85 -7.63 2.40
N THR A 77 -3.52 -7.62 3.55
CA THR A 77 -3.74 -6.42 4.35
C THR A 77 -3.38 -6.70 5.82
N SER A 78 -2.92 -5.67 6.50
CA SER A 78 -2.63 -5.69 7.93
C SER A 78 -3.36 -4.54 8.63
N CYS A 79 -4.13 -4.85 9.67
CA CYS A 79 -4.65 -3.85 10.61
C CYS A 79 -3.68 -3.75 11.79
N PHE A 80 -3.14 -2.55 12.02
CA PHE A 80 -2.15 -2.32 13.06
C PHE A 80 -2.37 -0.98 13.78
N ARG A 81 -1.87 -0.86 15.01
CA ARG A 81 -1.89 0.40 15.77
C ARG A 81 -0.82 1.33 15.21
N ILE A 82 -1.21 2.57 14.84
CA ILE A 82 -0.25 3.58 14.41
C ILE A 82 0.60 4.01 15.60
N VAL A 83 1.91 4.05 15.38
CA VAL A 83 2.93 4.59 16.28
C VAL A 83 3.74 5.67 15.56
N ARG A 84 4.72 6.26 16.23
CA ARG A 84 5.58 7.30 15.64
C ARG A 84 6.42 6.78 14.46
N GLU A 85 6.86 5.53 14.54
CA GLU A 85 7.64 4.89 13.49
C GLU A 85 6.73 4.44 12.35
N LEU A 86 7.23 4.61 11.13
CA LEU A 86 6.47 4.33 9.91
C LEU A 86 6.02 2.86 9.87
N ASP A 87 4.70 2.64 9.92
CA ASP A 87 4.01 1.36 9.81
C ASP A 87 4.62 0.24 10.69
N ALA A 88 5.16 0.61 11.87
CA ALA A 88 5.89 -0.28 12.75
C ALA A 88 5.11 -0.73 14.00
N GLY A 89 3.87 -0.24 14.18
CA GLY A 89 3.09 -0.56 15.37
C GLY A 89 2.55 -1.99 15.39
N ASP A 90 2.08 -2.39 16.55
CA ASP A 90 1.60 -3.74 16.83
C ASP A 90 0.40 -4.12 15.96
N LEU A 91 0.35 -5.38 15.55
CA LEU A 91 -0.64 -5.96 14.65
C LEU A 91 -1.86 -6.47 15.41
N TYR A 92 -3.05 -6.19 14.89
CA TYR A 92 -4.30 -6.84 15.32
C TYR A 92 -4.65 -8.00 14.41
N ARG A 93 -4.69 -7.76 13.08
CA ARG A 93 -5.12 -8.75 12.09
C ARG A 93 -4.30 -8.67 10.82
N VAL A 94 -3.99 -9.83 10.26
CA VAL A 94 -3.35 -9.95 8.93
C VAL A 94 -4.19 -10.90 8.10
N SER A 95 -4.53 -10.47 6.89
CA SER A 95 -5.21 -11.29 5.88
C SER A 95 -4.30 -11.47 4.67
N SER A 96 -4.13 -12.69 4.19
CA SER A 96 -3.29 -12.98 3.04
C SER A 96 -4.00 -13.85 2.00
N ARG A 97 -3.60 -13.67 0.74
CA ARG A 97 -4.07 -14.46 -0.39
C ARG A 97 -2.96 -14.65 -1.41
N PRO A 98 -3.03 -15.67 -2.28
CA PRO A 98 -2.11 -15.77 -3.41
C PRO A 98 -2.17 -14.50 -4.28
N MET A 99 -1.02 -14.08 -4.83
CA MET A 99 -0.95 -12.93 -5.75
C MET A 99 -1.64 -13.29 -7.06
N PRO A 100 -2.75 -12.63 -7.44
CA PRO A 100 -3.34 -12.86 -8.76
C PRO A 100 -2.57 -12.07 -9.83
N GLU A 101 -2.72 -12.47 -11.09
CA GLU A 101 -2.17 -11.70 -12.21
C GLU A 101 -3.07 -10.48 -12.50
N ALA A 102 -2.70 -9.36 -11.89
CA ALA A 102 -3.45 -8.11 -11.97
C ALA A 102 -2.51 -6.91 -11.81
N THR A 103 -2.99 -5.73 -12.21
CA THR A 103 -2.28 -4.48 -11.96
C THR A 103 -2.37 -4.07 -10.50
N ALA A 104 -1.45 -3.23 -10.05
CA ALA A 104 -1.48 -2.70 -8.68
C ALA A 104 -2.79 -1.97 -8.36
N GLY A 105 -3.37 -1.25 -9.34
CA GLY A 105 -4.65 -0.59 -9.17
C GLY A 105 -5.82 -1.56 -8.95
N GLU A 106 -5.89 -2.65 -9.74
CA GLU A 106 -6.90 -3.69 -9.57
C GLU A 106 -6.77 -4.39 -8.21
N LEU A 107 -5.53 -4.67 -7.80
CA LEU A 107 -5.24 -5.28 -6.50
C LEU A 107 -5.61 -4.34 -5.35
N LEU A 108 -5.34 -3.05 -5.48
CA LEU A 108 -5.70 -2.07 -4.46
C LEU A 108 -7.22 -2.03 -4.24
N MET A 109 -8.03 -2.04 -5.31
CA MET A 109 -9.49 -2.10 -5.21
C MET A 109 -9.97 -3.39 -4.53
N LEU A 110 -9.40 -4.54 -4.93
CA LEU A 110 -9.71 -5.85 -4.36
C LEU A 110 -9.40 -5.90 -2.85
N LEU A 111 -8.23 -5.36 -2.46
CA LEU A 111 -7.79 -5.32 -1.06
C LEU A 111 -8.58 -4.29 -0.25
N ALA A 112 -9.01 -3.17 -0.85
CA ALA A 112 -9.83 -2.18 -0.18
C ALA A 112 -11.20 -2.74 0.21
N GLU A 113 -11.84 -3.51 -0.67
CA GLU A 113 -13.13 -4.14 -0.40
C GLU A 113 -13.03 -5.16 0.76
N SER A 114 -12.08 -6.09 0.67
CA SER A 114 -11.86 -7.09 1.74
C SER A 114 -11.33 -6.47 3.03
N GLY A 115 -10.45 -5.48 2.91
CA GLY A 115 -9.83 -4.79 4.03
C GLY A 115 -10.79 -3.91 4.82
N ALA A 116 -11.80 -3.32 4.17
CA ALA A 116 -12.83 -2.56 4.88
C ALA A 116 -13.57 -3.43 5.91
N ARG A 117 -13.90 -4.67 5.54
CA ARG A 117 -14.52 -5.64 6.46
C ARG A 117 -13.55 -6.02 7.58
N GLN A 118 -12.29 -6.32 7.23
CA GLN A 118 -11.24 -6.66 8.21
C GLN A 118 -11.03 -5.53 9.23
N LEU A 119 -11.07 -4.25 8.77
CA LEU A 119 -10.91 -3.10 9.66
C LEU A 119 -12.11 -2.98 10.61
N ALA A 120 -13.35 -3.14 10.13
CA ALA A 120 -14.54 -3.12 10.97
C ALA A 120 -14.49 -4.23 12.05
N GLU A 121 -14.18 -5.46 11.65
CA GLU A 121 -14.02 -6.60 12.58
C GLU A 121 -12.86 -6.35 13.60
N THR A 122 -11.82 -5.63 13.19
CA THR A 122 -10.72 -5.25 14.10
C THR A 122 -11.20 -4.23 15.14
N ILE A 123 -11.99 -3.23 14.74
CA ILE A 123 -12.56 -2.24 15.67
C ILE A 123 -13.49 -2.94 16.70
N ASP A 124 -14.34 -3.84 16.24
CA ASP A 124 -15.24 -4.61 17.12
C ASP A 124 -14.45 -5.46 18.13
N ALA A 125 -13.37 -6.09 17.68
CA ALA A 125 -12.49 -6.88 18.53
C ALA A 125 -11.74 -6.04 19.58
N ILE A 126 -11.29 -4.85 19.20
CA ILE A 126 -10.71 -3.87 20.13
C ILE A 126 -11.72 -3.47 21.21
N ALA A 127 -12.97 -3.19 20.81
CA ALA A 127 -14.04 -2.88 21.74
C ALA A 127 -14.34 -4.07 22.71
N ALA A 128 -14.13 -5.29 22.26
CA ALA A 128 -14.21 -6.50 23.07
C ALA A 128 -12.96 -6.77 23.94
N GLY A 129 -11.93 -5.92 23.88
CA GLY A 129 -10.73 -6.02 24.70
C GLY A 129 -9.55 -6.76 24.05
N GLU A 130 -9.60 -7.06 22.74
CA GLU A 130 -8.48 -7.70 22.03
C GLU A 130 -7.24 -6.80 22.09
N GLN A 131 -6.08 -7.40 22.37
CA GLN A 131 -4.79 -6.71 22.39
C GLN A 131 -4.00 -7.03 21.13
N PRO A 132 -3.25 -6.06 20.60
CA PRO A 132 -2.39 -6.30 19.43
C PRO A 132 -1.14 -7.07 19.83
N VAL A 133 -0.50 -7.69 18.84
CA VAL A 133 0.77 -8.40 19.00
C VAL A 133 1.89 -7.62 18.31
N PRO A 134 3.12 -7.56 18.86
CA PRO A 134 4.26 -6.91 18.23
C PRO A 134 4.52 -7.43 16.83
N GLN A 135 4.92 -6.55 15.91
CA GLN A 135 5.43 -6.97 14.61
C GLN A 135 6.77 -7.71 14.77
N GLU A 136 7.00 -8.68 13.91
CA GLU A 136 8.32 -9.29 13.78
C GLU A 136 9.36 -8.25 13.35
N THR A 137 10.58 -8.36 13.88
CA THR A 137 11.70 -7.49 13.50
C THR A 137 12.41 -7.97 12.24
N ALA A 138 12.30 -9.25 11.92
CA ALA A 138 12.84 -9.84 10.69
C ALA A 138 11.92 -9.57 9.49
N GLY A 139 12.50 -9.44 8.30
CA GLY A 139 11.75 -9.30 7.05
C GLY A 139 11.17 -7.90 6.79
N VAL A 140 11.55 -6.90 7.56
CA VAL A 140 11.16 -5.50 7.31
C VAL A 140 11.69 -5.04 5.95
N THR A 141 10.79 -4.55 5.09
CA THR A 141 11.12 -3.88 3.84
C THR A 141 10.33 -2.59 3.69
N LEU A 142 10.85 -1.67 2.88
CA LEU A 142 10.24 -0.36 2.65
C LEU A 142 9.53 -0.31 1.30
N ALA A 143 8.46 0.46 1.25
CA ALA A 143 7.65 0.71 0.07
C ALA A 143 7.57 2.22 -0.24
N PRO A 144 8.67 2.86 -0.66
CA PRO A 144 8.63 4.26 -1.05
C PRO A 144 7.73 4.45 -2.27
N LYS A 145 7.15 5.66 -2.40
CA LYS A 145 6.35 6.05 -3.56
C LYS A 145 7.17 5.85 -4.84
N ILE A 146 6.52 5.35 -5.90
CA ILE A 146 7.16 5.16 -7.20
C ILE A 146 7.20 6.51 -7.92
N THR A 147 8.37 6.89 -8.42
CA THR A 147 8.52 8.10 -9.23
C THR A 147 8.24 7.83 -10.70
N VAL A 148 8.05 8.90 -11.47
CA VAL A 148 7.85 8.80 -12.93
C VAL A 148 9.11 8.23 -13.59
N GLU A 149 10.29 8.60 -13.11
CA GLU A 149 11.58 8.12 -13.60
C GLU A 149 11.74 6.63 -13.33
N GLU A 150 11.41 6.19 -12.12
CA GLU A 150 11.45 4.77 -11.75
C GLU A 150 10.48 3.93 -12.58
N ALA A 151 9.35 4.51 -13.01
CA ALA A 151 8.36 3.81 -13.84
C ALA A 151 8.81 3.61 -15.31
N ARG A 152 10.00 4.10 -15.70
CA ARG A 152 10.59 3.79 -17.01
C ARG A 152 10.93 2.32 -17.10
N VAL A 153 10.48 1.67 -18.17
CA VAL A 153 10.71 0.24 -18.40
C VAL A 153 12.11 0.00 -18.95
N ASP A 154 12.85 -0.91 -18.32
CA ASP A 154 14.11 -1.44 -18.79
C ASP A 154 13.87 -2.82 -19.40
N PHE A 155 13.81 -2.90 -20.72
CA PHE A 155 13.57 -4.14 -21.46
C PHE A 155 14.79 -5.08 -21.47
N THR A 156 15.94 -4.70 -20.93
CA THR A 156 17.08 -5.59 -20.80
C THR A 156 16.94 -6.57 -19.64
N ARG A 157 15.98 -6.33 -18.74
CA ARG A 157 15.67 -7.21 -17.60
C ARG A 157 14.88 -8.47 -18.04
N PRO A 158 14.87 -9.53 -17.24
CA PRO A 158 14.05 -10.71 -17.49
C PRO A 158 12.58 -10.37 -17.75
N ALA A 159 11.94 -11.03 -18.71
CA ALA A 159 10.56 -10.73 -19.12
C ALA A 159 9.55 -10.72 -17.95
N ALA A 160 9.72 -11.62 -16.98
CA ALA A 160 8.88 -11.64 -15.77
C ALA A 160 9.03 -10.37 -14.92
N GLU A 161 10.24 -9.82 -14.80
CA GLU A 161 10.50 -8.60 -14.07
C GLU A 161 9.94 -7.38 -14.82
N VAL A 162 10.09 -7.33 -16.14
CA VAL A 162 9.50 -6.29 -16.99
C VAL A 162 7.97 -6.30 -16.86
N ARG A 163 7.34 -7.50 -16.94
CA ARG A 163 5.90 -7.64 -16.73
C ARG A 163 5.49 -7.11 -15.35
N ASN A 164 6.16 -7.55 -14.29
CA ASN A 164 5.83 -7.17 -12.92
C ASN A 164 6.00 -5.66 -12.71
N HIS A 165 7.03 -5.06 -13.30
CA HIS A 165 7.26 -3.62 -13.28
C HIS A 165 6.09 -2.87 -13.93
N ILE A 166 5.65 -3.29 -15.12
CA ILE A 166 4.51 -2.68 -15.82
C ILE A 166 3.23 -2.81 -14.98
N LEU A 167 2.94 -3.99 -14.46
CA LEU A 167 1.75 -4.22 -13.63
C LEU A 167 1.80 -3.44 -12.31
N GLY A 168 2.96 -3.38 -11.66
CA GLY A 168 3.17 -2.67 -10.39
C GLY A 168 3.07 -1.15 -10.52
N CYS A 169 3.49 -0.58 -11.65
CA CYS A 169 3.36 0.85 -11.92
C CYS A 169 1.97 1.25 -12.41
N SER A 170 1.05 0.32 -12.66
CA SER A 170 -0.25 0.60 -13.30
C SER A 170 -1.38 0.71 -12.28
N PRO A 171 -2.26 1.74 -12.39
CA PRO A 171 -2.28 2.78 -13.41
C PRO A 171 -1.39 4.00 -13.11
N ASP A 172 -0.90 4.16 -11.87
CA ASP A 172 -0.16 5.34 -11.42
C ASP A 172 1.19 4.95 -10.78
N PRO A 173 2.30 5.58 -11.24
CA PRO A 173 2.43 6.64 -12.25
C PRO A 173 2.23 6.19 -13.71
N GLY A 174 2.07 4.92 -13.96
CA GLY A 174 2.00 4.26 -15.26
C GLY A 174 3.40 4.01 -15.83
N ALA A 175 3.73 2.72 -16.05
CA ALA A 175 4.97 2.34 -16.70
C ALA A 175 5.09 2.98 -18.09
N TRP A 176 6.30 3.29 -18.52
CA TRP A 176 6.53 3.95 -19.81
C TRP A 176 7.86 3.60 -20.45
N CYS A 177 7.91 3.71 -21.75
CA CYS A 177 9.14 3.65 -22.54
C CYS A 177 9.15 4.77 -23.60
N GLU A 178 10.23 4.86 -24.35
CA GLU A 178 10.32 5.73 -25.53
C GLU A 178 10.20 4.90 -26.81
N LEU A 179 9.34 5.36 -27.69
CA LEU A 179 9.19 4.83 -29.05
C LEU A 179 9.28 5.98 -30.04
N ASN A 180 10.27 5.99 -30.93
CA ASN A 180 10.51 7.04 -31.90
C ASN A 180 10.57 8.46 -31.27
N GLY A 181 11.24 8.61 -30.12
CA GLY A 181 11.38 9.87 -29.39
C GLY A 181 10.11 10.34 -28.66
N LYS A 182 9.05 9.52 -28.61
CA LYS A 182 7.81 9.82 -27.89
C LYS A 182 7.60 8.86 -26.74
N ARG A 183 7.08 9.40 -25.62
CA ARG A 183 6.73 8.57 -24.45
C ARG A 183 5.49 7.73 -24.78
N LEU A 184 5.63 6.42 -24.64
CA LEU A 184 4.55 5.43 -24.73
C LEU A 184 4.30 4.89 -23.32
N LYS A 185 3.05 4.96 -22.85
CA LYS A 185 2.64 4.34 -21.57
C LYS A 185 2.19 2.90 -21.76
N LEU A 186 2.58 2.06 -20.83
CA LEU A 186 2.28 0.62 -20.80
C LEU A 186 1.51 0.33 -19.52
N TYR A 187 0.26 -0.09 -19.64
CA TYR A 187 -0.61 -0.31 -18.48
C TYR A 187 -0.81 -1.78 -18.13
N ARG A 188 -0.59 -2.67 -19.10
CA ARG A 188 -0.72 -4.12 -18.89
C ARG A 188 0.25 -4.88 -19.77
N ALA A 189 0.81 -5.95 -19.21
CA ALA A 189 1.66 -6.87 -19.92
C ALA A 189 1.37 -8.30 -19.46
N ARG A 190 1.58 -9.26 -20.36
CA ARG A 190 1.57 -10.69 -20.08
C ARG A 190 2.81 -11.33 -20.69
N LEU A 191 3.24 -12.44 -20.13
CA LEU A 191 4.25 -13.27 -20.75
C LEU A 191 3.63 -14.00 -21.95
N ALA A 192 4.36 -14.11 -23.03
CA ALA A 192 4.01 -14.91 -24.19
C ALA A 192 5.13 -15.93 -24.44
N ASP A 193 4.74 -17.13 -24.83
CA ASP A 193 5.68 -18.13 -25.30
C ASP A 193 6.07 -17.76 -26.74
N ALA A 194 7.34 -17.42 -26.94
CA ALA A 194 7.88 -17.15 -28.25
C ALA A 194 8.85 -18.26 -28.64
N GLN A 195 8.62 -18.85 -29.80
CA GLN A 195 9.53 -19.88 -30.37
C GLN A 195 10.91 -19.27 -30.68
N PHE A 196 10.93 -17.98 -31.03
CA PHE A 196 12.12 -17.17 -31.25
C PHE A 196 11.94 -15.86 -30.50
N PRO A 197 12.48 -15.72 -29.27
CA PRO A 197 12.33 -14.48 -28.53
C PRO A 197 13.05 -13.34 -29.26
N PRO A 198 12.39 -12.19 -29.42
CA PRO A 198 13.03 -11.00 -29.99
C PRO A 198 14.14 -10.48 -29.07
N ALA A 199 15.03 -9.64 -29.61
CA ALA A 199 16.00 -8.93 -28.80
C ALA A 199 15.27 -7.96 -27.81
N PRO A 200 15.90 -7.63 -26.66
CA PRO A 200 15.31 -6.71 -25.72
C PRO A 200 14.91 -5.37 -26.37
N GLY A 201 13.64 -4.98 -26.23
CA GLY A 201 13.09 -3.75 -26.82
C GLY A 201 12.69 -3.85 -28.30
N GLU A 202 12.85 -4.98 -28.92
CA GLU A 202 12.40 -5.23 -30.31
C GLU A 202 10.89 -5.46 -30.36
N LEU A 203 10.23 -4.83 -31.34
CA LEU A 203 8.80 -5.00 -31.57
C LEU A 203 8.57 -6.07 -32.63
N HIS A 204 7.72 -7.04 -32.28
CA HIS A 204 7.15 -8.01 -33.21
C HIS A 204 5.65 -7.77 -33.34
N VAL A 205 5.16 -7.74 -34.57
CA VAL A 205 3.74 -7.55 -34.92
C VAL A 205 3.18 -8.88 -35.41
#